data_34ac755fb9e04d7f93046a6617f51356
#
_entry.id   34ac755fb9e04d7f93046a6617f51356
#
_cell.length_a   1.000
_cell.length_b   1.000
_cell.length_c   1.000
_cell.angle_alpha   90.00
_cell.angle_beta   90.00
_cell.angle_gamma   90.00
#
_symmetry.space_group_name_H-M   'P 1'
#
loop_
_entity.id
_entity.type
_entity.pdbx_description
1 polymer ?
#
loop_
_entity_poly.entity_id
_entity_poly.type
_entity_poly.pdbx_seq_one_letter_code
_entity_poly.pdbx_strand_id
1 'polypeptide(L)'
;VASPFGSNRGTPVVTELARALPKSLGLLGVSLLLAVAAGLFLGVQAAVRRHSRVSGLLLFASAFGISTPSFFAAMLLIWLGVWLYARTGQHLFPVAGFGWDAHLLLPALVLAARPAAAVTRLSYNALLEIMDADYVRTARSKGLRPRVILMEHVLRNAGVPILTTVVVSLRFSLAILPIVEYIFSWPGIGQALLTAIQIQDTEAVVGMILPLALLFVVVNLVAELLYLQLDPRLQDARAGAA
;
A
#
# COMPACT_ATOMS: atom_id res chain seq x y z
N VAL A 1 -8.63 -19.05 -26.28
CA VAL A 1 -9.96 -18.80 -25.72
C VAL A 1 -10.24 -17.33 -25.89
N ALA A 2 -11.38 -16.98 -26.51
CA ALA A 2 -11.79 -15.62 -26.82
C ALA A 2 -12.77 -15.12 -25.75
N SER A 3 -12.48 -13.97 -25.14
CA SER A 3 -13.34 -13.36 -24.14
C SER A 3 -14.55 -12.67 -24.77
N PRO A 4 -15.78 -12.87 -24.29
CA PRO A 4 -16.98 -12.14 -24.71
C PRO A 4 -17.06 -10.72 -24.13
N PHE A 5 -16.00 -10.18 -23.53
CA PHE A 5 -16.00 -8.88 -22.88
C PHE A 5 -16.38 -7.72 -23.82
N GLY A 6 -17.46 -7.03 -23.52
CA GLY A 6 -17.84 -5.69 -23.97
C GLY A 6 -17.54 -5.38 -25.44
N SER A 7 -16.86 -4.28 -25.71
CA SER A 7 -16.41 -3.87 -27.04
C SER A 7 -15.33 -4.79 -27.67
N ASN A 8 -14.76 -5.69 -26.89
CA ASN A 8 -13.65 -6.58 -27.30
C ASN A 8 -14.07 -8.05 -27.43
N ARG A 9 -15.33 -8.32 -27.80
CA ARG A 9 -15.80 -9.70 -28.06
C ARG A 9 -14.88 -10.38 -29.04
N GLY A 10 -14.26 -11.51 -28.60
CA GLY A 10 -13.34 -12.30 -29.42
C GLY A 10 -11.86 -12.00 -29.22
N THR A 11 -11.46 -11.10 -28.32
CA THR A 11 -10.04 -10.92 -27.99
C THR A 11 -9.54 -12.04 -27.08
N PRO A 12 -8.33 -12.58 -27.33
CA PRO A 12 -7.74 -13.58 -26.44
C PRO A 12 -7.55 -13.00 -25.04
N VAL A 13 -7.85 -13.79 -23.99
CA VAL A 13 -7.66 -13.40 -22.57
C VAL A 13 -6.22 -12.92 -22.30
N VAL A 14 -5.22 -13.50 -22.98
CA VAL A 14 -3.81 -13.10 -22.89
C VAL A 14 -3.60 -11.64 -23.32
N THR A 15 -4.32 -11.17 -24.32
CA THR A 15 -4.21 -9.77 -24.80
C THR A 15 -4.79 -8.79 -23.76
N GLU A 16 -5.95 -9.12 -23.17
CA GLU A 16 -6.55 -8.34 -22.11
C GLU A 16 -5.63 -8.31 -20.87
N LEU A 17 -5.06 -9.46 -20.51
CA LEU A 17 -4.11 -9.57 -19.43
C LEU A 17 -2.87 -8.67 -19.65
N ALA A 18 -2.27 -8.71 -20.84
CA ALA A 18 -1.10 -7.91 -21.18
C ALA A 18 -1.39 -6.40 -21.10
N ARG A 19 -2.63 -5.98 -21.35
CA ARG A 19 -3.06 -4.58 -21.24
C ARG A 19 -3.39 -4.16 -19.81
N ALA A 20 -3.98 -5.05 -19.02
CA ALA A 20 -4.47 -4.77 -17.67
C ALA A 20 -3.37 -4.86 -16.61
N LEU A 21 -2.44 -5.84 -16.73
CA LEU A 21 -1.40 -6.09 -15.74
C LEU A 21 -0.50 -4.88 -15.45
N PRO A 22 0.04 -4.15 -16.46
CA PRO A 22 0.86 -2.97 -16.18
C PRO A 22 0.11 -1.87 -15.42
N LYS A 23 -1.20 -1.72 -15.67
CA LYS A 23 -2.04 -0.72 -15.01
C LYS A 23 -2.28 -1.08 -13.54
N SER A 24 -2.53 -2.34 -13.24
CA SER A 24 -2.64 -2.84 -11.87
C SER A 24 -1.34 -2.70 -11.11
N LEU A 25 -0.21 -3.10 -11.70
CA LEU A 25 1.12 -2.99 -11.09
C LEU A 25 1.51 -1.53 -10.87
N GLY A 26 1.21 -0.64 -11.82
CA GLY A 26 1.48 0.77 -11.68
C GLY A 26 0.68 1.42 -10.55
N LEU A 27 -0.63 1.14 -10.47
CA LEU A 27 -1.48 1.61 -9.37
C LEU A 27 -0.97 1.08 -8.01
N LEU A 28 -0.66 -0.21 -7.94
CA LEU A 28 -0.11 -0.84 -6.73
C LEU A 28 1.23 -0.22 -6.34
N GLY A 29 2.14 -0.02 -7.30
CA GLY A 29 3.45 0.58 -7.05
C GLY A 29 3.35 2.02 -6.52
N VAL A 30 2.54 2.85 -7.17
CA VAL A 30 2.33 4.25 -6.74
C VAL A 30 1.67 4.29 -5.36
N SER A 31 0.64 3.47 -5.12
CA SER A 31 -0.02 3.42 -3.81
C SER A 31 0.93 2.98 -2.70
N LEU A 32 1.81 2.00 -2.95
CA LEU A 32 2.80 1.55 -1.99
C LEU A 32 3.85 2.62 -1.69
N LEU A 33 4.35 3.32 -2.71
CA LEU A 33 5.27 4.44 -2.53
C LEU A 33 4.65 5.55 -1.69
N LEU A 34 3.40 5.92 -1.97
CA LEU A 34 2.65 6.90 -1.17
C LEU A 34 2.48 6.42 0.28
N ALA A 35 2.12 5.15 0.46
CA ALA A 35 1.92 4.55 1.77
C ALA A 35 3.20 4.57 2.62
N VAL A 36 4.33 4.18 2.03
CA VAL A 36 5.64 4.17 2.70
C VAL A 36 6.09 5.59 3.02
N ALA A 37 6.03 6.51 2.05
CA ALA A 37 6.46 7.89 2.23
C ALA A 37 5.63 8.59 3.31
N ALA A 38 4.29 8.54 3.19
CA ALA A 38 3.39 9.15 4.16
C ALA A 38 3.48 8.46 5.53
N GLY A 39 3.47 7.13 5.56
CA GLY A 39 3.50 6.36 6.80
C GLY A 39 4.79 6.57 7.59
N LEU A 40 5.95 6.55 6.92
CA LEU A 40 7.24 6.82 7.56
C LEU A 40 7.32 8.26 8.04
N PHE A 41 6.93 9.23 7.21
CA PHE A 41 6.90 10.64 7.60
C PHE A 41 6.04 10.87 8.85
N LEU A 42 4.81 10.37 8.86
CA LEU A 42 3.87 10.53 9.98
C LEU A 42 4.35 9.77 11.22
N GLY A 43 4.91 8.56 11.06
CA GLY A 43 5.46 7.76 12.16
C GLY A 43 6.65 8.44 12.83
N VAL A 44 7.59 8.99 12.05
CA VAL A 44 8.73 9.78 12.55
C VAL A 44 8.24 11.03 13.27
N GLN A 45 7.28 11.78 12.69
CA GLN A 45 6.72 12.98 13.32
C GLN A 45 6.05 12.64 14.66
N ALA A 46 5.30 11.54 14.72
CA ALA A 46 4.67 11.08 15.95
C ALA A 46 5.72 10.70 17.01
N ALA A 47 6.79 9.98 16.65
CA ALA A 47 7.85 9.55 17.56
C ALA A 47 8.68 10.73 18.09
N VAL A 48 9.10 11.63 17.23
CA VAL A 48 9.86 12.84 17.64
C VAL A 48 9.04 13.73 18.56
N ARG A 49 7.72 13.81 18.33
CA ARG A 49 6.79 14.62 19.14
C ARG A 49 5.99 13.80 20.14
N ARG A 50 6.53 12.70 20.67
CA ARG A 50 5.83 11.72 21.50
C ARG A 50 5.08 12.28 22.72
N HIS A 51 5.53 13.42 23.25
CA HIS A 51 4.92 14.08 24.40
C HIS A 51 3.91 15.18 24.01
N SER A 52 3.59 15.34 22.72
CA SER A 52 2.67 16.36 22.23
C SER A 52 1.30 15.79 21.86
N ARG A 53 0.27 16.63 21.86
CA ARG A 53 -1.08 16.29 21.37
C ARG A 53 -1.06 15.89 19.87
N VAL A 54 -0.08 16.39 19.12
CA VAL A 54 0.08 16.04 17.68
C VAL A 54 0.35 14.56 17.52
N SER A 55 1.21 13.95 18.37
CA SER A 55 1.46 12.51 18.34
C SER A 55 0.18 11.70 18.55
N GLY A 56 -0.62 12.09 19.55
CA GLY A 56 -1.91 11.45 19.81
C GLY A 56 -2.88 11.54 18.61
N LEU A 57 -2.97 12.71 17.97
CA LEU A 57 -3.80 12.90 16.77
C LEU A 57 -3.33 12.05 15.59
N LEU A 58 -2.02 11.98 15.32
CA LEU A 58 -1.46 11.16 14.23
C LEU A 58 -1.72 9.68 14.45
N LEU A 59 -1.56 9.20 15.69
CA LEU A 59 -1.84 7.81 16.05
C LEU A 59 -3.34 7.50 16.00
N PHE A 60 -4.19 8.42 16.43
CA PHE A 60 -5.65 8.28 16.29
C PHE A 60 -6.05 8.23 14.82
N ALA A 61 -5.54 9.14 13.97
CA ALA A 61 -5.80 9.12 12.54
C ALA A 61 -5.33 7.80 11.88
N SER A 62 -4.16 7.28 12.30
CA SER A 62 -3.67 5.98 11.82
C SER A 62 -4.57 4.82 12.26
N ALA A 63 -5.09 4.84 13.50
CA ALA A 63 -6.04 3.83 13.97
C ALA A 63 -7.32 3.86 13.13
N PHE A 64 -7.84 5.05 12.85
CA PHE A 64 -9.01 5.24 11.99
C PHE A 64 -8.74 4.73 10.57
N GLY A 65 -7.58 5.04 9.98
CA GLY A 65 -7.19 4.55 8.65
C GLY A 65 -7.10 3.03 8.55
N ILE A 66 -6.64 2.33 9.60
CA ILE A 66 -6.61 0.86 9.64
C ILE A 66 -8.02 0.27 9.74
N SER A 67 -8.89 0.91 10.52
CA SER A 67 -10.23 0.40 10.82
C SER A 67 -11.24 0.69 9.71
N THR A 68 -10.98 1.68 8.86
CA THR A 68 -11.90 2.07 7.78
C THR A 68 -11.83 1.06 6.63
N PRO A 69 -12.96 0.45 6.22
CA PRO A 69 -13.01 -0.41 5.05
C PRO A 69 -12.65 0.39 3.77
N SER A 70 -11.81 -0.18 2.92
CA SER A 70 -11.31 0.52 1.71
C SER A 70 -12.43 0.91 0.74
N PHE A 71 -13.46 0.07 0.58
CA PHE A 71 -14.62 0.42 -0.25
C PHE A 71 -15.38 1.63 0.30
N PHE A 72 -15.50 1.75 1.62
CA PHE A 72 -16.15 2.89 2.26
C PHE A 72 -15.33 4.17 2.06
N ALA A 73 -13.99 4.10 2.24
CA ALA A 73 -13.09 5.20 1.94
C ALA A 73 -13.19 5.64 0.48
N ALA A 74 -13.28 4.68 -0.46
CA ALA A 74 -13.46 4.97 -1.89
C ALA A 74 -14.78 5.72 -2.15
N MET A 75 -15.89 5.24 -1.59
CA MET A 75 -17.19 5.89 -1.73
C MET A 75 -17.20 7.31 -1.16
N LEU A 76 -16.57 7.51 0.01
CA LEU A 76 -16.45 8.85 0.61
C LEU A 76 -15.65 9.81 -0.28
N LEU A 77 -14.54 9.36 -0.86
CA LEU A 77 -13.73 10.19 -1.74
C LEU A 77 -14.43 10.51 -3.06
N ILE A 78 -15.16 9.55 -3.64
CA ILE A 78 -15.99 9.79 -4.80
C ILE A 78 -17.09 10.81 -4.47
N TRP A 79 -17.81 10.60 -3.36
CA TRP A 79 -18.83 11.54 -2.90
C TRP A 79 -18.27 12.95 -2.70
N LEU A 80 -17.10 13.05 -2.06
CA LEU A 80 -16.41 14.33 -1.86
C LEU A 80 -16.05 14.99 -3.20
N GLY A 81 -15.53 14.22 -4.17
CA GLY A 81 -15.21 14.73 -5.51
C GLY A 81 -16.45 15.27 -6.26
N VAL A 82 -17.56 14.53 -6.20
CA VAL A 82 -18.83 14.95 -6.80
C VAL A 82 -19.39 16.18 -6.07
N TRP A 83 -19.31 16.23 -4.75
CA TRP A 83 -19.77 17.37 -3.95
C TRP A 83 -18.96 18.63 -4.24
N LEU A 84 -17.62 18.51 -4.35
CA LEU A 84 -16.75 19.62 -4.73
C LEU A 84 -17.08 20.15 -6.14
N TYR A 85 -17.27 19.24 -7.09
CA TYR A 85 -17.71 19.61 -8.44
C TYR A 85 -19.03 20.38 -8.44
N ALA A 86 -20.04 19.89 -7.70
CA ALA A 86 -21.33 20.57 -7.57
C ALA A 86 -21.22 21.98 -6.95
N ARG A 87 -20.20 22.22 -6.10
CA ARG A 87 -19.98 23.53 -5.46
C ARG A 87 -19.12 24.49 -6.28
N THR A 88 -18.12 23.97 -6.98
CA THR A 88 -17.11 24.81 -7.67
C THR A 88 -17.31 24.87 -9.18
N GLY A 89 -18.09 23.96 -9.76
CA GLY A 89 -18.22 23.77 -11.22
C GLY A 89 -16.94 23.25 -11.88
N GLN A 90 -15.91 22.87 -11.11
CA GLN A 90 -14.61 22.41 -11.61
C GLN A 90 -14.38 20.95 -11.22
N HIS A 91 -13.92 20.13 -12.17
CA HIS A 91 -13.42 18.79 -11.92
C HIS A 91 -12.02 18.87 -11.30
N LEU A 92 -11.94 19.06 -9.98
CA LEU A 92 -10.65 19.12 -9.27
C LEU A 92 -9.95 17.78 -9.31
N PHE A 93 -10.71 16.69 -9.20
CA PHE A 93 -10.20 15.32 -9.26
C PHE A 93 -11.16 14.45 -10.08
N PRO A 94 -10.67 13.70 -11.08
CA PRO A 94 -11.46 12.68 -11.76
C PRO A 94 -11.87 11.59 -10.76
N VAL A 95 -13.16 11.30 -10.68
CA VAL A 95 -13.70 10.31 -9.72
C VAL A 95 -13.73 8.89 -10.28
N ALA A 96 -13.51 8.72 -11.59
CA ALA A 96 -13.49 7.42 -12.26
C ALA A 96 -12.74 7.51 -13.59
N GLY A 97 -12.28 6.37 -14.11
CA GLY A 97 -11.59 6.27 -15.38
C GLY A 97 -10.10 5.98 -15.24
N PHE A 98 -9.37 6.09 -16.36
CA PHE A 98 -7.96 5.76 -16.44
C PHE A 98 -7.13 6.92 -16.98
N GLY A 99 -6.02 7.18 -16.33
CA GLY A 99 -4.95 8.08 -16.79
C GLY A 99 -3.77 8.01 -15.82
N TRP A 100 -2.56 8.16 -16.34
CA TRP A 100 -1.35 8.33 -15.53
C TRP A 100 -1.18 9.79 -15.06
N ASP A 101 -2.31 10.40 -14.72
CA ASP A 101 -2.46 11.80 -14.30
C ASP A 101 -3.30 11.88 -13.01
N ALA A 102 -4.17 12.87 -12.90
CA ALA A 102 -5.05 13.04 -11.74
C ALA A 102 -6.01 11.87 -11.49
N HIS A 103 -6.31 11.02 -12.52
CA HIS A 103 -7.14 9.82 -12.34
C HIS A 103 -6.50 8.79 -11.40
N LEU A 104 -5.17 8.76 -11.31
CA LEU A 104 -4.44 7.88 -10.41
C LEU A 104 -4.58 8.27 -8.94
N LEU A 105 -4.88 9.54 -8.65
CA LEU A 105 -4.79 10.09 -7.29
C LEU A 105 -5.74 9.42 -6.30
N LEU A 106 -7.04 9.39 -6.62
CA LEU A 106 -8.05 8.84 -5.71
C LEU A 106 -7.90 7.33 -5.48
N PRO A 107 -7.77 6.48 -6.51
CA PRO A 107 -7.57 5.05 -6.30
C PRO A 107 -6.25 4.76 -5.57
N ALA A 108 -5.16 5.50 -5.86
CA ALA A 108 -3.89 5.33 -5.16
C ALA A 108 -3.99 5.73 -3.68
N LEU A 109 -4.68 6.81 -3.34
CA LEU A 109 -4.91 7.23 -1.95
C LEU A 109 -5.71 6.19 -1.17
N VAL A 110 -6.80 5.66 -1.76
CA VAL A 110 -7.60 4.60 -1.11
C VAL A 110 -6.76 3.35 -0.85
N LEU A 111 -6.01 2.91 -1.85
CA LEU A 111 -5.17 1.72 -1.76
C LEU A 111 -4.00 1.93 -0.78
N ALA A 112 -3.48 3.16 -0.66
CA ALA A 112 -2.40 3.53 0.24
C ALA A 112 -2.85 3.75 1.70
N ALA A 113 -4.10 4.09 1.97
CA ALA A 113 -4.56 4.58 3.27
C ALA A 113 -4.27 3.59 4.42
N ARG A 114 -4.65 2.34 4.27
CA ARG A 114 -4.44 1.30 5.28
C ARG A 114 -2.95 0.94 5.45
N PRO A 115 -2.17 0.69 4.39
CA PRO A 115 -0.73 0.52 4.48
C PRO A 115 -0.02 1.71 5.13
N ALA A 116 -0.33 2.94 4.75
CA ALA A 116 0.25 4.14 5.35
C ALA A 116 0.01 4.19 6.86
N ALA A 117 -1.22 3.90 7.28
CA ALA A 117 -1.59 3.86 8.69
C ALA A 117 -0.83 2.75 9.46
N ALA A 118 -0.67 1.57 8.87
CA ALA A 118 0.11 0.47 9.45
C ALA A 118 1.59 0.84 9.59
N VAL A 119 2.18 1.40 8.52
CA VAL A 119 3.58 1.88 8.53
C VAL A 119 3.76 2.99 9.57
N THR A 120 2.81 3.95 9.68
CA THR A 120 2.85 5.02 10.70
C THR A 120 2.97 4.44 12.11
N ARG A 121 2.08 3.52 12.48
CA ARG A 121 2.06 2.94 13.83
C ARG A 121 3.29 2.11 14.15
N LEU A 122 3.70 1.28 13.19
CA LEU A 122 4.86 0.42 13.43
C LEU A 122 6.16 1.21 13.44
N SER A 123 6.32 2.18 12.56
CA SER A 123 7.45 3.12 12.58
C SER A 123 7.50 3.87 13.91
N TYR A 124 6.36 4.36 14.40
CA TYR A 124 6.29 5.02 15.70
C TYR A 124 6.79 4.11 16.83
N ASN A 125 6.28 2.88 16.93
CA ASN A 125 6.64 1.95 17.99
C ASN A 125 8.13 1.56 17.91
N ALA A 126 8.62 1.20 16.72
CA ALA A 126 10.04 0.85 16.52
C ALA A 126 10.97 2.01 16.86
N LEU A 127 10.59 3.23 16.48
CA LEU A 127 11.39 4.43 16.79
C LEU A 127 11.42 4.72 18.31
N LEU A 128 10.31 4.53 19.02
CA LEU A 128 10.28 4.72 20.48
C LEU A 128 11.20 3.73 21.20
N GLU A 129 11.09 2.46 20.86
CA GLU A 129 11.93 1.42 21.45
C GLU A 129 13.43 1.73 21.28
N ILE A 130 13.82 2.11 20.07
CA ILE A 130 15.21 2.46 19.76
C ILE A 130 15.63 3.76 20.44
N MET A 131 14.77 4.78 20.48
CA MET A 131 15.09 6.08 21.12
C MET A 131 15.33 5.98 22.62
N ASP A 132 14.81 4.93 23.27
CA ASP A 132 14.99 4.66 24.70
C ASP A 132 16.14 3.67 24.99
N ALA A 133 16.80 3.13 23.96
CA ALA A 133 17.93 2.21 24.09
C ALA A 133 19.18 2.91 24.65
N ASP A 134 20.01 2.16 25.40
CA ASP A 134 21.20 2.69 26.13
C ASP A 134 22.26 3.28 25.20
N TYR A 135 22.44 2.72 24.01
CA TYR A 135 23.38 3.29 23.04
C TYR A 135 22.94 4.67 22.51
N VAL A 136 21.64 4.93 22.45
CA VAL A 136 21.10 6.25 22.09
C VAL A 136 21.31 7.24 23.24
N ARG A 137 21.15 6.79 24.50
CA ARG A 137 21.48 7.59 25.69
C ARG A 137 22.97 7.95 25.71
N THR A 138 23.84 7.00 25.40
CA THR A 138 25.29 7.22 25.29
C THR A 138 25.59 8.21 24.15
N ALA A 139 24.94 8.14 23.00
CA ALA A 139 25.12 9.09 21.91
C ALA A 139 24.72 10.51 22.32
N ARG A 140 23.64 10.66 23.10
CA ARG A 140 23.22 11.95 23.66
C ARG A 140 24.21 12.50 24.66
N SER A 141 24.75 11.67 25.57
CA SER A 141 25.73 12.11 26.55
C SER A 141 27.08 12.53 25.93
N LYS A 142 27.40 12.01 24.73
CA LYS A 142 28.54 12.45 23.91
C LYS A 142 28.28 13.76 23.15
N GLY A 143 27.11 14.39 23.32
CA GLY A 143 26.77 15.68 22.71
C GLY A 143 26.45 15.61 21.21
N LEU A 144 26.11 14.45 20.67
CA LEU A 144 25.71 14.31 19.25
C LEU A 144 24.40 15.10 19.00
N ARG A 145 24.34 15.74 17.83
CA ARG A 145 23.16 16.52 17.42
C ARG A 145 21.93 15.60 17.27
N PRO A 146 20.73 16.04 17.69
CA PRO A 146 19.51 15.20 17.61
C PRO A 146 19.22 14.64 16.21
N ARG A 147 19.55 15.39 15.13
CA ARG A 147 19.41 14.94 13.74
C ARG A 147 20.34 13.76 13.42
N VAL A 148 21.60 13.79 13.90
CA VAL A 148 22.57 12.69 13.69
C VAL A 148 22.08 11.43 14.41
N ILE A 149 21.66 11.58 15.66
CA ILE A 149 21.09 10.46 16.45
C ILE A 149 19.89 9.86 15.71
N LEU A 150 18.95 10.69 15.22
CA LEU A 150 17.77 10.21 14.52
C LEU A 150 18.13 9.47 13.23
N MET A 151 18.99 10.03 12.39
CA MET A 151 19.29 9.48 11.06
C MET A 151 20.21 8.26 11.11
N GLU A 152 21.30 8.34 11.91
CA GLU A 152 22.35 7.31 11.92
C GLU A 152 22.10 6.19 12.92
N HIS A 153 21.46 6.50 14.05
CA HIS A 153 21.28 5.53 15.12
C HIS A 153 19.83 5.01 15.20
N VAL A 154 18.83 5.86 14.98
CA VAL A 154 17.44 5.48 15.19
C VAL A 154 16.81 4.94 13.91
N LEU A 155 16.79 5.71 12.81
CA LEU A 155 16.15 5.28 11.56
C LEU A 155 16.87 4.08 10.91
N ARG A 156 18.18 4.03 10.98
CA ARG A 156 18.94 2.91 10.43
C ARG A 156 18.57 1.59 11.12
N ASN A 157 18.44 1.59 12.44
CA ASN A 157 18.08 0.39 13.20
C ASN A 157 16.56 0.07 13.12
N ALA A 158 15.70 1.07 12.90
CA ALA A 158 14.28 0.88 12.67
C ALA A 158 13.96 0.35 11.27
N GLY A 159 14.91 0.32 10.35
CA GLY A 159 14.72 -0.06 8.95
C GLY A 159 14.11 -1.44 8.78
N VAL A 160 14.62 -2.45 9.50
CA VAL A 160 14.15 -3.84 9.40
C VAL A 160 12.67 -3.97 9.78
N PRO A 161 12.20 -3.56 10.97
CA PRO A 161 10.77 -3.65 11.30
C PRO A 161 9.86 -2.81 10.39
N ILE A 162 10.36 -1.68 9.87
CA ILE A 162 9.61 -0.85 8.91
C ILE A 162 9.45 -1.59 7.58
N LEU A 163 10.52 -2.15 7.03
CA LEU A 163 10.46 -2.93 5.78
C LEU A 163 9.55 -4.15 5.91
N THR A 164 9.59 -4.85 7.03
CA THR A 164 8.67 -5.93 7.37
C THR A 164 7.21 -5.49 7.20
N THR A 165 6.86 -4.33 7.73
CA THR A 165 5.49 -3.79 7.62
C THR A 165 5.12 -3.44 6.19
N VAL A 166 6.04 -2.87 5.43
CA VAL A 166 5.82 -2.55 4.02
C VAL A 166 5.47 -3.81 3.24
N VAL A 167 6.20 -4.88 3.45
CA VAL A 167 5.98 -6.17 2.79
C VAL A 167 4.62 -6.77 3.15
N VAL A 168 4.25 -6.77 4.44
CA VAL A 168 2.92 -7.23 4.88
C VAL A 168 1.82 -6.36 4.27
N SER A 169 2.04 -5.05 4.20
CA SER A 169 1.09 -4.10 3.62
C SER A 169 0.86 -4.32 2.12
N LEU A 170 1.90 -4.74 1.39
CA LEU A 170 1.79 -5.09 -0.03
C LEU A 170 0.80 -6.24 -0.27
N ARG A 171 0.82 -7.27 0.58
CA ARG A 171 -0.14 -8.38 0.53
C ARG A 171 -1.59 -7.91 0.70
N PHE A 172 -1.81 -7.01 1.64
CA PHE A 172 -3.14 -6.40 1.85
C PHE A 172 -3.59 -5.58 0.66
N SER A 173 -2.69 -4.77 0.08
CA SER A 173 -3.01 -3.95 -1.09
C SER A 173 -3.38 -4.81 -2.29
N LEU A 174 -2.68 -5.93 -2.52
CA LEU A 174 -3.01 -6.88 -3.59
C LEU A 174 -4.41 -7.49 -3.41
N ALA A 175 -4.79 -7.86 -2.18
CA ALA A 175 -6.09 -8.45 -1.91
C ALA A 175 -7.26 -7.48 -2.16
N ILE A 176 -7.04 -6.17 -1.96
CA ILE A 176 -8.06 -5.13 -2.10
C ILE A 176 -8.04 -4.49 -3.49
N LEU A 177 -6.94 -4.64 -4.23
CA LEU A 177 -6.73 -4.05 -5.56
C LEU A 177 -7.92 -4.24 -6.52
N PRO A 178 -8.50 -5.45 -6.68
CA PRO A 178 -9.64 -5.65 -7.59
C PRO A 178 -10.85 -4.79 -7.25
N ILE A 179 -11.14 -4.61 -5.96
CA ILE A 179 -12.27 -3.81 -5.50
C ILE A 179 -12.04 -2.32 -5.80
N VAL A 180 -10.84 -1.82 -5.56
CA VAL A 180 -10.48 -0.42 -5.83
C VAL A 180 -10.51 -0.15 -7.33
N GLU A 181 -9.94 -1.02 -8.15
CA GLU A 181 -9.97 -0.92 -9.61
C GLU A 181 -11.41 -0.89 -10.15
N TYR A 182 -12.27 -1.74 -9.61
CA TYR A 182 -13.67 -1.79 -10.00
C TYR A 182 -14.42 -0.50 -9.64
N ILE A 183 -14.29 -0.02 -8.40
CA ILE A 183 -14.99 1.18 -7.92
C ILE A 183 -14.58 2.43 -8.71
N PHE A 184 -13.29 2.59 -9.01
CA PHE A 184 -12.78 3.74 -9.75
C PHE A 184 -12.78 3.55 -11.28
N SER A 185 -13.33 2.44 -11.78
CA SER A 185 -13.28 2.08 -13.22
C SER A 185 -11.85 2.10 -13.79
N TRP A 186 -10.87 1.69 -12.99
CA TRP A 186 -9.48 1.58 -13.38
C TRP A 186 -9.27 0.27 -14.15
N PRO A 187 -8.89 0.29 -15.45
CA PRO A 187 -8.91 -0.91 -16.30
C PRO A 187 -7.71 -1.82 -16.03
N GLY A 188 -7.66 -2.37 -14.83
CA GLY A 188 -6.69 -3.35 -14.35
C GLY A 188 -7.24 -4.78 -14.39
N ILE A 189 -6.40 -5.74 -13.94
CA ILE A 189 -6.75 -7.17 -13.89
C ILE A 189 -7.95 -7.42 -12.97
N GLY A 190 -7.99 -6.74 -11.82
CA GLY A 190 -9.06 -6.92 -10.86
C GLY A 190 -10.40 -6.44 -11.38
N GLN A 191 -10.45 -5.27 -12.05
CA GLN A 191 -11.66 -4.79 -12.70
C GLN A 191 -12.11 -5.78 -13.79
N ALA A 192 -11.20 -6.23 -14.64
CA ALA A 192 -11.49 -7.20 -15.68
C ALA A 192 -12.05 -8.50 -15.11
N LEU A 193 -11.45 -9.02 -14.02
CA LEU A 193 -11.91 -10.21 -13.31
C LEU A 193 -13.33 -10.03 -12.76
N LEU A 194 -13.61 -8.93 -12.04
CA LEU A 194 -14.93 -8.69 -11.47
C LEU A 194 -15.99 -8.52 -12.55
N THR A 195 -15.65 -7.89 -13.68
CA THR A 195 -16.56 -7.79 -14.83
C THR A 195 -16.84 -9.16 -15.44
N ALA A 196 -15.80 -10.04 -15.57
CA ALA A 196 -15.99 -11.41 -16.06
C ALA A 196 -16.94 -12.21 -15.17
N ILE A 197 -16.81 -12.07 -13.85
CA ILE A 197 -17.70 -12.72 -12.88
C ILE A 197 -19.15 -12.26 -13.08
N GLN A 198 -19.39 -10.94 -13.27
CA GLN A 198 -20.73 -10.38 -13.43
C GLN A 198 -21.43 -10.89 -14.70
N ILE A 199 -20.69 -11.05 -15.78
CA ILE A 199 -21.27 -11.57 -17.05
C ILE A 199 -21.21 -13.08 -17.13
N GLN A 200 -20.78 -13.77 -16.07
CA GLN A 200 -20.67 -15.22 -15.96
C GLN A 200 -19.76 -15.86 -17.04
N ASP A 201 -18.73 -15.15 -17.50
CA ASP A 201 -17.72 -15.66 -18.42
C ASP A 201 -16.70 -16.50 -17.68
N THR A 202 -16.98 -17.80 -17.53
CA THR A 202 -16.13 -18.74 -16.79
C THR A 202 -14.72 -18.85 -17.37
N GLU A 203 -14.56 -18.78 -18.69
CA GLU A 203 -13.27 -18.89 -19.36
C GLU A 203 -12.39 -17.66 -19.04
N ALA A 204 -12.98 -16.45 -19.12
CA ALA A 204 -12.29 -15.23 -18.76
C ALA A 204 -11.96 -15.19 -17.26
N VAL A 205 -12.87 -15.63 -16.39
CA VAL A 205 -12.63 -15.72 -14.94
C VAL A 205 -11.42 -16.60 -14.64
N VAL A 206 -11.38 -17.81 -15.17
CA VAL A 206 -10.25 -18.75 -14.97
C VAL A 206 -8.95 -18.15 -15.54
N GLY A 207 -9.03 -17.58 -16.75
CA GLY A 207 -7.88 -16.96 -17.41
C GLY A 207 -7.30 -15.74 -16.67
N MET A 208 -8.09 -15.04 -15.85
CA MET A 208 -7.64 -13.87 -15.07
C MET A 208 -7.25 -14.23 -13.62
N ILE A 209 -7.91 -15.22 -13.01
CA ILE A 209 -7.55 -15.69 -11.66
C ILE A 209 -6.15 -16.27 -11.63
N LEU A 210 -5.77 -17.08 -12.62
CA LEU A 210 -4.46 -17.73 -12.64
C LEU A 210 -3.29 -16.71 -12.62
N PRO A 211 -3.24 -15.70 -13.49
CA PRO A 211 -2.20 -14.68 -13.42
C PRO A 211 -2.23 -13.83 -12.13
N LEU A 212 -3.42 -13.54 -11.59
CA LEU A 212 -3.55 -12.83 -10.32
C LEU A 212 -3.00 -13.66 -9.16
N ALA A 213 -3.30 -14.96 -9.14
CA ALA A 213 -2.76 -15.89 -8.16
C ALA A 213 -1.23 -16.03 -8.29
N LEU A 214 -0.72 -16.12 -9.53
CA LEU A 214 0.71 -16.15 -9.80
C LEU A 214 1.39 -14.85 -9.32
N LEU A 215 0.81 -13.69 -9.60
CA LEU A 215 1.28 -12.39 -9.11
C LEU A 215 1.35 -12.40 -7.57
N PHE A 216 0.31 -12.91 -6.91
CA PHE A 216 0.29 -13.00 -5.45
C PHE A 216 1.41 -13.92 -4.93
N VAL A 217 1.64 -15.07 -5.57
CA VAL A 217 2.75 -15.98 -5.22
C VAL A 217 4.10 -15.30 -5.42
N VAL A 218 4.32 -14.65 -6.56
CA VAL A 218 5.58 -13.93 -6.85
C VAL A 218 5.83 -12.83 -5.83
N VAL A 219 4.83 -12.02 -5.51
CA VAL A 219 4.94 -10.97 -4.50
C VAL A 219 5.27 -11.55 -3.12
N ASN A 220 4.64 -12.68 -2.73
CA ASN A 220 4.95 -13.34 -1.48
C ASN A 220 6.38 -13.90 -1.46
N LEU A 221 6.84 -14.49 -2.56
CA LEU A 221 8.20 -14.99 -2.68
C LEU A 221 9.24 -13.86 -2.59
N VAL A 222 9.03 -12.76 -3.32
CA VAL A 222 9.91 -11.57 -3.24
C VAL A 222 9.92 -11.02 -1.81
N ALA A 223 8.77 -10.96 -1.18
CA ALA A 223 8.63 -10.55 0.22
C ALA A 223 9.47 -11.44 1.15
N GLU A 224 9.38 -12.77 1.01
CA GLU A 224 10.14 -13.72 1.82
C GLU A 224 11.65 -13.61 1.58
N LEU A 225 12.08 -13.43 0.32
CA LEU A 225 13.49 -13.21 0.00
C LEU A 225 14.03 -11.91 0.60
N LEU A 226 13.25 -10.84 0.58
CA LEU A 226 13.62 -9.59 1.24
C LEU A 226 13.74 -9.75 2.76
N TYR A 227 12.84 -10.51 3.39
CA TYR A 227 12.95 -10.83 4.81
C TYR A 227 14.26 -11.55 5.15
N LEU A 228 14.59 -12.58 4.38
CA LEU A 228 15.81 -13.36 4.60
C LEU A 228 17.10 -12.53 4.44
N GLN A 229 17.08 -11.52 3.57
CA GLN A 229 18.22 -10.63 3.38
C GLN A 229 18.34 -9.58 4.50
N LEU A 230 17.22 -9.16 5.10
CA LEU A 230 17.19 -8.08 6.08
C LEU A 230 17.33 -8.56 7.52
N ASP A 231 16.93 -9.80 7.82
CA ASP A 231 17.04 -10.38 9.16
C ASP A 231 17.95 -11.63 9.16
N PRO A 232 19.27 -11.46 9.45
CA PRO A 232 20.21 -12.57 9.52
C PRO A 232 19.85 -13.62 10.58
N ARG A 233 19.10 -13.24 11.63
CA ARG A 233 18.71 -14.14 12.72
C ARG A 233 17.76 -15.25 12.26
N LEU A 234 16.98 -15.00 11.19
CA LEU A 234 16.14 -16.02 10.59
C LEU A 234 16.93 -17.07 9.80
N GLN A 235 18.14 -16.72 9.34
CA GLN A 235 19.03 -17.66 8.68
C GLN A 235 19.61 -18.68 9.68
N ASP A 236 19.97 -18.22 10.87
CA ASP A 236 20.53 -19.08 11.94
C ASP A 236 19.46 -20.05 12.50
N ALA A 237 18.21 -19.61 12.62
CA ALA A 237 17.09 -20.45 13.08
C ALA A 237 16.76 -21.60 12.10
N ARG A 238 16.95 -21.40 10.79
CA ARG A 238 16.78 -22.46 9.78
C ARG A 238 18.00 -23.40 9.72
N ALA A 239 19.20 -22.90 9.92
CA ALA A 239 20.43 -23.71 9.97
C ALA A 239 20.49 -24.61 11.21
N GLY A 240 19.84 -24.22 12.32
CA GLY A 240 19.72 -25.03 13.52
C GLY A 240 18.59 -26.06 13.54
N ALA A 241 17.70 -26.04 12.52
CA ALA A 241 16.57 -26.94 12.38
C ALA A 241 16.77 -28.03 11.28
N ALA A 242 17.90 -28.01 10.59
CA ALA A 242 18.33 -28.99 9.59
C ALA A 242 19.45 -29.88 10.18
#